data_ab301e72fe8b4ae4de0e592cb9297544
#
_entry.id   ab301e72fe8b4ae4de0e592cb9297544
#
_cell.length_a   1.000
_cell.length_b   1.000
_cell.length_c   1.000
_cell.angle_alpha   90.00
_cell.angle_beta   90.00
_cell.angle_gamma   90.00
#
_symmetry.space_group_name_H-M   'P 1'
#
loop_
_entity.id
_entity.type
_entity.pdbx_description
1 polymer ?
#
loop_
_entity_poly.entity_id
_entity_poly.type
_entity_poly.pdbx_seq_one_letter_code
_entity_poly.pdbx_strand_id
1 'polypeptide(L)'
;RSSAASDVYKRQVPCYNEELTIANVIEDFHQHLPEADIYVYDNNSSDKTAQVALEHGAIVVPEYQQGKGNVVRSMFRDIDADCYIMVDGDDTYPAEDAVKVAQLVLDGKAEMAIGDRLSSTYFTENKRPFHNLGNRMVRGLINFIFNSNVKDIMTGCRAFSRRFVKSFPVLSAGFEIETEMTVHALDKNLAIREIPISYRDRMEGSVSKLNTFSDGFKVLITIFRLFREYKPLQFFGLFALILALFAAVLFLPVLIYYFRTGLVPRFPTLIVSCFSAVCALLSFSCGLILDSIRVKHRQLFELYLHLQEKGKKDEG
;
A
#
# COMPACT_ATOMS: atom_id res chain seq x y z
N ARG A 1 -20.91 -17.37 26.91
CA ARG A 1 -20.67 -18.01 25.59
C ARG A 1 -20.88 -17.08 24.40
N SER A 2 -21.14 -15.78 24.60
CA SER A 2 -21.43 -14.82 23.54
C SER A 2 -20.25 -13.90 23.16
N SER A 3 -19.19 -13.83 23.93
CA SER A 3 -18.08 -12.91 23.66
C SER A 3 -17.00 -13.46 22.71
N ALA A 4 -16.86 -14.78 22.57
CA ALA A 4 -15.79 -15.38 21.79
C ALA A 4 -15.99 -15.33 20.26
N ALA A 5 -17.24 -15.24 19.77
CA ALA A 5 -17.52 -15.18 18.33
C ALA A 5 -17.44 -13.74 17.79
N SER A 6 -17.76 -12.74 18.61
CA SER A 6 -17.69 -11.31 18.21
C SER A 6 -16.26 -10.78 18.09
N ASP A 7 -15.28 -11.44 18.73
CA ASP A 7 -13.88 -11.01 18.68
C ASP A 7 -13.12 -11.57 17.45
N VAL A 8 -13.67 -12.57 16.76
CA VAL A 8 -13.04 -13.21 15.61
C VAL A 8 -13.06 -12.30 14.38
N TYR A 9 -14.18 -11.62 14.13
CA TYR A 9 -14.35 -10.76 12.96
C TYR A 9 -14.66 -9.32 13.38
N LYS A 10 -13.86 -8.39 12.96
CA LYS A 10 -14.18 -6.96 13.05
C LYS A 10 -14.13 -6.35 11.65
N ARG A 11 -15.27 -5.76 11.24
CA ARG A 11 -15.33 -5.05 9.96
C ARG A 11 -15.10 -3.57 10.15
N GLN A 12 -14.31 -3.04 9.24
CA GLN A 12 -13.81 -1.69 9.28
C GLN A 12 -14.16 -1.02 7.97
N VAL A 13 -15.03 -0.03 8.03
CA VAL A 13 -15.51 0.71 6.86
C VAL A 13 -15.04 2.16 6.99
N PRO A 14 -13.98 2.57 6.27
CA PRO A 14 -13.60 3.97 6.18
C PRO A 14 -14.62 4.73 5.33
N CYS A 15 -15.21 5.79 5.88
CA CYS A 15 -16.27 6.57 5.23
C CYS A 15 -15.91 8.05 5.19
N TYR A 16 -16.26 8.69 4.06
CA TYR A 16 -16.23 10.13 3.90
C TYR A 16 -17.29 10.59 2.90
N ASN A 17 -18.39 11.20 3.38
CA ASN A 17 -19.54 11.62 2.58
C ASN A 17 -20.13 10.47 1.75
N GLU A 18 -20.61 9.43 2.43
CA GLU A 18 -21.21 8.23 1.83
C GLU A 18 -22.64 7.99 2.35
N GLU A 19 -23.40 9.07 2.66
CA GLU A 19 -24.77 8.97 3.20
C GLU A 19 -25.73 8.15 2.32
N LEU A 20 -25.48 8.11 1.00
CA LEU A 20 -26.33 7.39 0.04
C LEU A 20 -26.08 5.88 0.02
N THR A 21 -24.91 5.43 0.42
CA THR A 21 -24.43 4.05 0.21
C THR A 21 -24.19 3.28 1.50
N ILE A 22 -23.87 3.97 2.58
CA ILE A 22 -23.43 3.33 3.83
C ILE A 22 -24.51 2.41 4.45
N ALA A 23 -25.78 2.74 4.31
CA ALA A 23 -26.89 1.90 4.77
C ALA A 23 -26.85 0.52 4.10
N ASN A 24 -26.77 0.49 2.76
CA ASN A 24 -26.70 -0.75 1.98
C ASN A 24 -25.49 -1.59 2.37
N VAL A 25 -24.32 -0.95 2.53
CA VAL A 25 -23.09 -1.64 2.97
C VAL A 25 -23.30 -2.32 4.32
N ILE A 26 -23.88 -1.63 5.29
CA ILE A 26 -24.12 -2.18 6.63
C ILE A 26 -25.12 -3.35 6.57
N GLU A 27 -26.22 -3.19 5.86
CA GLU A 27 -27.26 -4.22 5.71
C GLU A 27 -26.75 -5.46 4.98
N ASP A 28 -26.01 -5.30 3.84
CA ASP A 28 -25.40 -6.39 3.09
C ASP A 28 -24.46 -7.20 3.99
N PHE A 29 -23.71 -6.52 4.83
CA PHE A 29 -22.84 -7.18 5.77
C PHE A 29 -23.58 -7.84 6.94
N HIS A 30 -24.62 -7.26 7.51
CA HIS A 30 -25.44 -7.93 8.55
C HIS A 30 -26.05 -9.22 8.02
N GLN A 31 -26.45 -9.23 6.74
CA GLN A 31 -26.99 -10.42 6.11
C GLN A 31 -25.96 -11.56 5.97
N HIS A 32 -24.70 -11.25 5.61
CA HIS A 32 -23.67 -12.24 5.30
C HIS A 32 -22.76 -12.59 6.49
N LEU A 33 -22.67 -11.73 7.50
CA LEU A 33 -21.88 -11.91 8.74
C LEU A 33 -22.64 -11.32 9.94
N PRO A 34 -23.74 -11.94 10.39
CA PRO A 34 -24.59 -11.38 11.44
C PRO A 34 -23.87 -11.28 12.81
N GLU A 35 -22.84 -12.08 13.05
CA GLU A 35 -22.12 -12.12 14.32
C GLU A 35 -20.96 -11.11 14.40
N ALA A 36 -20.66 -10.39 13.31
CA ALA A 36 -19.51 -9.48 13.28
C ALA A 36 -19.90 -8.03 13.58
N ASP A 37 -19.17 -7.38 14.49
CA ASP A 37 -19.32 -5.95 14.72
C ASP A 37 -18.89 -5.15 13.48
N ILE A 38 -19.68 -4.16 13.09
CA ILE A 38 -19.39 -3.24 11.98
C ILE A 38 -18.95 -1.91 12.57
N TYR A 39 -17.68 -1.55 12.33
CA TYR A 39 -17.11 -0.27 12.70
C TYR A 39 -17.09 0.65 11.48
N VAL A 40 -17.80 1.74 11.54
CA VAL A 40 -17.76 2.81 10.54
C VAL A 40 -16.89 3.94 11.09
N TYR A 41 -15.75 4.16 10.45
CA TYR A 41 -14.89 5.29 10.78
C TYR A 41 -15.24 6.46 9.89
N ASP A 42 -15.93 7.43 10.48
CA ASP A 42 -16.35 8.66 9.79
C ASP A 42 -15.19 9.66 9.73
N ASN A 43 -14.68 9.91 8.54
CA ASN A 43 -13.53 10.79 8.32
C ASN A 43 -13.95 12.24 8.13
N ASN A 44 -14.63 12.79 9.15
CA ASN A 44 -15.08 14.18 9.15
C ASN A 44 -16.05 14.49 8.00
N SER A 45 -17.06 13.62 7.81
CA SER A 45 -18.10 13.83 6.79
C SER A 45 -18.92 15.09 7.08
N SER A 46 -19.32 15.78 6.03
CA SER A 46 -20.16 16.96 6.08
C SER A 46 -21.65 16.65 5.81
N ASP A 47 -21.96 15.42 5.44
CA ASP A 47 -23.30 14.88 5.18
C ASP A 47 -23.80 14.05 6.37
N LYS A 48 -24.86 13.26 6.18
CA LYS A 48 -25.46 12.42 7.22
C LYS A 48 -24.83 11.03 7.35
N THR A 49 -23.64 10.79 6.81
CA THR A 49 -22.97 9.47 6.82
C THR A 49 -22.95 8.85 8.23
N ALA A 50 -22.48 9.58 9.24
CA ALA A 50 -22.38 9.09 10.61
C ALA A 50 -23.76 8.77 11.23
N GLN A 51 -24.77 9.62 10.97
CA GLN A 51 -26.11 9.40 11.45
C GLN A 51 -26.74 8.15 10.84
N VAL A 52 -26.66 8.01 9.51
CA VAL A 52 -27.20 6.86 8.78
C VAL A 52 -26.53 5.57 9.25
N ALA A 53 -25.22 5.57 9.44
CA ALA A 53 -24.50 4.39 9.93
C ALA A 53 -24.97 3.96 11.34
N LEU A 54 -25.18 4.90 12.25
CA LEU A 54 -25.72 4.62 13.59
C LEU A 54 -27.13 4.04 13.55
N GLU A 55 -28.01 4.60 12.71
CA GLU A 55 -29.40 4.15 12.55
C GLU A 55 -29.50 2.71 12.03
N HIS A 56 -28.49 2.24 11.27
CA HIS A 56 -28.40 0.87 10.74
C HIS A 56 -27.56 -0.07 11.62
N GLY A 57 -27.22 0.35 12.85
CA GLY A 57 -26.63 -0.53 13.87
C GLY A 57 -25.10 -0.66 13.81
N ALA A 58 -24.41 0.20 13.08
CA ALA A 58 -22.97 0.23 13.10
C ALA A 58 -22.39 0.98 14.32
N ILE A 59 -21.20 0.61 14.74
CA ILE A 59 -20.42 1.35 15.74
C ILE A 59 -19.67 2.46 14.99
N VAL A 60 -20.10 3.72 15.19
CA VAL A 60 -19.48 4.86 14.51
C VAL A 60 -18.36 5.45 15.36
N VAL A 61 -17.17 5.58 14.75
CA VAL A 61 -16.00 6.20 15.36
C VAL A 61 -15.58 7.41 14.53
N PRO A 62 -15.51 8.63 15.11
CA PRO A 62 -15.07 9.80 14.38
C PRO A 62 -13.55 9.82 14.23
N GLU A 63 -13.06 10.10 13.00
CA GLU A 63 -11.66 10.37 12.72
C GLU A 63 -11.52 11.79 12.15
N TYR A 64 -10.98 12.70 12.94
CA TYR A 64 -10.90 14.11 12.62
C TYR A 64 -9.75 14.47 11.65
N GLN A 65 -8.74 13.61 11.55
CA GLN A 65 -7.66 13.82 10.60
C GLN A 65 -8.08 13.32 9.21
N GLN A 66 -8.27 14.26 8.30
CA GLN A 66 -8.71 13.95 6.93
C GLN A 66 -7.72 13.06 6.20
N GLY A 67 -8.19 11.98 5.60
CA GLY A 67 -7.45 11.07 4.74
C GLY A 67 -7.59 9.60 5.12
N LYS A 68 -7.77 8.74 4.11
CA LYS A 68 -8.01 7.29 4.29
C LYS A 68 -6.92 6.60 5.11
N GLY A 69 -5.65 6.99 4.93
CA GLY A 69 -4.54 6.44 5.71
C GLY A 69 -4.64 6.77 7.21
N ASN A 70 -5.11 7.97 7.57
CA ASN A 70 -5.35 8.33 8.97
C ASN A 70 -6.46 7.48 9.59
N VAL A 71 -7.53 7.25 8.82
CA VAL A 71 -8.62 6.34 9.21
C VAL A 71 -8.08 4.93 9.47
N VAL A 72 -7.33 4.36 8.53
CA VAL A 72 -6.73 3.02 8.68
C VAL A 72 -5.81 2.95 9.89
N ARG A 73 -5.05 4.01 10.17
CA ARG A 73 -4.20 4.09 11.37
C ARG A 73 -5.02 3.96 12.66
N SER A 74 -6.12 4.70 12.75
CA SER A 74 -7.02 4.63 13.91
C SER A 74 -7.70 3.27 14.01
N MET A 75 -8.21 2.74 12.90
CA MET A 75 -8.79 1.39 12.83
C MET A 75 -7.85 0.31 13.38
N PHE A 76 -6.60 0.30 12.94
CA PHE A 76 -5.60 -0.71 13.32
C PHE A 76 -5.08 -0.53 14.76
N ARG A 77 -5.13 0.69 15.28
CA ARG A 77 -4.77 0.99 16.67
C ARG A 77 -5.88 0.60 17.64
N ASP A 78 -7.12 0.97 17.34
CA ASP A 78 -8.22 0.96 18.29
C ASP A 78 -8.92 -0.41 18.37
N ILE A 79 -8.84 -1.19 17.31
CA ILE A 79 -9.53 -2.48 17.22
C ILE A 79 -8.53 -3.62 17.44
N ASP A 80 -8.96 -4.63 18.21
CA ASP A 80 -8.27 -5.89 18.34
C ASP A 80 -9.17 -7.04 17.89
N ALA A 81 -8.70 -7.85 16.92
CA ALA A 81 -9.42 -8.97 16.34
C ALA A 81 -8.46 -10.00 15.75
N ASP A 82 -8.93 -11.20 15.48
CA ASP A 82 -8.15 -12.21 14.78
C ASP A 82 -8.14 -11.98 13.27
N CYS A 83 -9.24 -11.48 12.71
CA CYS A 83 -9.39 -11.11 11.31
C CYS A 83 -10.03 -9.73 11.16
N TYR A 84 -9.39 -8.87 10.40
CA TYR A 84 -9.85 -7.52 10.08
C TYR A 84 -10.31 -7.48 8.62
N ILE A 85 -11.54 -7.10 8.39
CA ILE A 85 -12.10 -6.94 7.05
C ILE A 85 -12.23 -5.46 6.76
N MET A 86 -11.53 -4.95 5.77
CA MET A 86 -11.62 -3.58 5.30
C MET A 86 -12.36 -3.53 3.97
N VAL A 87 -13.39 -2.68 3.89
CA VAL A 87 -14.18 -2.44 2.68
C VAL A 87 -14.57 -0.98 2.62
N ASP A 88 -14.54 -0.38 1.43
CA ASP A 88 -14.95 1.00 1.23
C ASP A 88 -16.46 1.18 1.44
N GLY A 89 -16.89 2.38 1.90
CA GLY A 89 -18.28 2.71 2.21
C GLY A 89 -19.15 3.03 0.99
N ASP A 90 -18.64 2.87 -0.25
CA ASP A 90 -19.27 3.30 -1.49
C ASP A 90 -20.11 2.21 -2.20
N ASP A 91 -20.40 1.10 -1.51
CA ASP A 91 -21.19 -0.06 -1.98
C ASP A 91 -20.66 -0.71 -3.29
N THR A 92 -19.38 -0.55 -3.60
CA THR A 92 -18.79 -1.14 -4.80
C THR A 92 -18.36 -2.60 -4.61
N TYR A 93 -18.24 -3.07 -3.36
CA TYR A 93 -17.78 -4.41 -3.01
C TYR A 93 -18.89 -5.21 -2.31
N PRO A 94 -19.40 -6.32 -2.92
CA PRO A 94 -20.38 -7.20 -2.27
C PRO A 94 -19.84 -7.81 -0.98
N ALA A 95 -20.67 -7.84 0.07
CA ALA A 95 -20.27 -8.42 1.36
C ALA A 95 -19.98 -9.92 1.26
N GLU A 96 -20.71 -10.65 0.40
CA GLU A 96 -20.42 -12.07 0.14
C GLU A 96 -18.99 -12.34 -0.30
N ASP A 97 -18.46 -11.50 -1.18
CA ASP A 97 -17.08 -11.64 -1.65
C ASP A 97 -16.06 -11.22 -0.58
N ALA A 98 -16.36 -10.19 0.21
CA ALA A 98 -15.52 -9.80 1.34
C ALA A 98 -15.40 -10.91 2.40
N VAL A 99 -16.44 -11.69 2.62
CA VAL A 99 -16.41 -12.90 3.47
C VAL A 99 -15.46 -13.95 2.92
N LYS A 100 -15.49 -14.21 1.62
CA LYS A 100 -14.57 -15.16 0.96
C LYS A 100 -13.11 -14.70 1.09
N VAL A 101 -12.85 -13.39 0.99
CA VAL A 101 -11.53 -12.79 1.21
C VAL A 101 -11.08 -13.01 2.67
N ALA A 102 -11.97 -12.78 3.64
CA ALA A 102 -11.67 -12.98 5.06
C ALA A 102 -11.39 -14.44 5.43
N GLN A 103 -12.08 -15.38 4.78
CA GLN A 103 -11.88 -16.81 5.01
C GLN A 103 -10.44 -17.26 4.74
N LEU A 104 -9.74 -16.64 3.76
CA LEU A 104 -8.33 -16.95 3.49
C LEU A 104 -7.41 -16.61 4.68
N VAL A 105 -7.75 -15.55 5.43
CA VAL A 105 -7.00 -15.16 6.61
C VAL A 105 -7.29 -16.09 7.77
N LEU A 106 -8.56 -16.42 8.00
CA LEU A 106 -8.97 -17.33 9.08
C LEU A 106 -8.45 -18.75 8.90
N ASP A 107 -8.39 -19.22 7.66
CA ASP A 107 -7.78 -20.51 7.33
C ASP A 107 -6.25 -20.50 7.51
N GLY A 108 -5.65 -19.38 7.90
CA GLY A 108 -4.19 -19.23 8.00
C GLY A 108 -3.45 -19.27 6.67
N LYS A 109 -4.17 -19.12 5.54
CA LYS A 109 -3.59 -19.17 4.19
C LYS A 109 -2.95 -17.85 3.77
N ALA A 110 -3.34 -16.75 4.43
CA ALA A 110 -2.85 -15.40 4.15
C ALA A 110 -2.72 -14.55 5.40
N GLU A 111 -1.70 -13.71 5.44
CA GLU A 111 -1.61 -12.58 6.39
C GLU A 111 -2.34 -11.34 5.86
N MET A 112 -2.39 -11.21 4.53
CA MET A 112 -3.20 -10.23 3.82
C MET A 112 -3.88 -10.91 2.63
N ALA A 113 -5.21 -10.91 2.62
CA ALA A 113 -6.02 -11.35 1.49
C ALA A 113 -6.58 -10.14 0.74
N ILE A 114 -6.57 -10.21 -0.58
CA ILE A 114 -6.93 -9.12 -1.50
C ILE A 114 -8.09 -9.58 -2.39
N GLY A 115 -9.13 -8.78 -2.47
CA GLY A 115 -10.19 -8.92 -3.46
C GLY A 115 -9.73 -8.36 -4.81
N ASP A 116 -9.46 -9.23 -5.78
CA ASP A 116 -9.03 -8.87 -7.13
C ASP A 116 -10.26 -8.53 -7.99
N ARG A 117 -10.56 -7.24 -8.13
CA ARG A 117 -11.63 -6.75 -9.00
C ARG A 117 -11.24 -6.74 -10.47
N LEU A 118 -9.92 -6.66 -10.78
CA LEU A 118 -9.41 -6.51 -12.15
C LEU A 118 -9.55 -7.80 -12.97
N SER A 119 -9.66 -8.96 -12.32
CA SER A 119 -9.89 -10.24 -12.97
C SER A 119 -11.37 -10.56 -13.24
N SER A 120 -12.30 -9.66 -12.86
CA SER A 120 -13.75 -9.87 -12.99
C SER A 120 -14.42 -8.81 -13.88
N THR A 121 -15.50 -8.20 -13.43
CA THR A 121 -16.38 -7.28 -14.19
C THR A 121 -15.86 -5.84 -14.28
N TYR A 122 -14.81 -5.47 -13.55
CA TYR A 122 -14.32 -4.10 -13.42
C TYR A 122 -14.10 -3.38 -14.75
N PHE A 123 -13.51 -4.04 -15.76
CA PHE A 123 -13.22 -3.42 -17.06
C PHE A 123 -14.44 -3.26 -17.96
N THR A 124 -15.51 -4.00 -17.73
CA THR A 124 -16.77 -3.87 -18.46
C THR A 124 -17.58 -2.69 -17.94
N GLU A 125 -17.48 -2.40 -16.65
CA GLU A 125 -18.25 -1.39 -15.93
C GLU A 125 -17.51 -0.05 -15.82
N ASN A 126 -16.17 -0.06 -15.65
CA ASN A 126 -15.40 1.16 -15.44
C ASN A 126 -14.61 1.62 -16.68
N LYS A 127 -15.18 2.53 -17.48
CA LYS A 127 -14.63 3.03 -18.76
C LYS A 127 -13.64 4.20 -18.65
N ARG A 128 -12.90 4.37 -17.55
CA ARG A 128 -11.93 5.48 -17.36
C ARG A 128 -10.52 5.10 -17.84
N PRO A 129 -10.07 5.46 -19.08
CA PRO A 129 -8.84 4.95 -19.69
C PRO A 129 -7.56 5.37 -18.95
N PHE A 130 -7.49 6.59 -18.42
CA PHE A 130 -6.29 7.12 -17.74
C PHE A 130 -6.08 6.51 -16.33
N HIS A 131 -7.15 6.17 -15.63
CA HIS A 131 -7.09 5.50 -14.33
C HIS A 131 -6.49 4.09 -14.45
N ASN A 132 -6.83 3.38 -15.52
CA ASN A 132 -6.32 2.04 -15.80
C ASN A 132 -4.82 2.04 -16.14
N LEU A 133 -4.32 3.09 -16.79
CA LEU A 133 -2.89 3.21 -17.11
C LEU A 133 -2.05 3.39 -15.84
N GLY A 134 -2.46 4.30 -14.93
CA GLY A 134 -1.78 4.52 -13.66
C GLY A 134 -1.71 3.25 -12.82
N ASN A 135 -2.84 2.53 -12.70
CA ASN A 135 -2.92 1.27 -11.96
C ASN A 135 -1.99 0.19 -12.54
N ARG A 136 -1.91 0.07 -13.88
CA ARG A 136 -0.98 -0.86 -14.56
C ARG A 136 0.48 -0.50 -14.31
N MET A 137 0.83 0.79 -14.33
CA MET A 137 2.20 1.26 -14.09
C MET A 137 2.63 0.96 -12.66
N VAL A 138 1.81 1.30 -11.66
CA VAL A 138 2.08 1.02 -10.23
C VAL A 138 2.26 -0.47 -10.02
N ARG A 139 1.30 -1.27 -10.49
CA ARG A 139 1.35 -2.72 -10.39
C ARG A 139 2.60 -3.31 -11.05
N GLY A 140 2.89 -2.90 -12.29
CA GLY A 140 4.05 -3.39 -13.04
C GLY A 140 5.36 -3.10 -12.31
N LEU A 141 5.49 -1.90 -11.76
CA LEU A 141 6.70 -1.51 -11.05
C LEU A 141 6.85 -2.23 -9.69
N ILE A 142 5.78 -2.33 -8.91
CA ILE A 142 5.83 -3.06 -7.62
C ILE A 142 6.16 -4.53 -7.88
N ASN A 143 5.51 -5.17 -8.84
CA ASN A 143 5.81 -6.55 -9.20
C ASN A 143 7.25 -6.73 -9.67
N PHE A 144 7.79 -5.79 -10.45
CA PHE A 144 9.20 -5.78 -10.86
C PHE A 144 10.15 -5.61 -9.67
N ILE A 145 9.88 -4.62 -8.79
CA ILE A 145 10.75 -4.33 -7.63
C ILE A 145 10.79 -5.52 -6.65
N PHE A 146 9.65 -6.14 -6.39
CA PHE A 146 9.51 -7.19 -5.37
C PHE A 146 9.52 -8.60 -5.94
N ASN A 147 9.65 -8.75 -7.27
CA ASN A 147 9.55 -10.03 -7.97
C ASN A 147 8.26 -10.79 -7.57
N SER A 148 7.15 -10.08 -7.61
CA SER A 148 5.82 -10.56 -7.22
C SER A 148 4.85 -10.58 -8.40
N ASN A 149 3.65 -11.10 -8.20
CA ASN A 149 2.61 -11.13 -9.22
C ASN A 149 1.25 -10.72 -8.64
N VAL A 150 1.23 -9.65 -7.85
CA VAL A 150 -0.02 -9.07 -7.31
C VAL A 150 -0.81 -8.45 -8.44
N LYS A 151 -2.11 -8.76 -8.53
CA LYS A 151 -2.98 -8.35 -9.62
C LYS A 151 -3.68 -7.02 -9.34
N ASP A 152 -4.25 -6.84 -8.15
CA ASP A 152 -4.93 -5.60 -7.76
C ASP A 152 -4.34 -4.99 -6.50
N ILE A 153 -3.52 -3.94 -6.69
CA ILE A 153 -2.82 -3.25 -5.60
C ILE A 153 -3.68 -2.15 -4.98
N MET A 154 -4.64 -1.61 -5.72
CA MET A 154 -5.43 -0.44 -5.32
C MET A 154 -6.88 -0.77 -4.98
N THR A 155 -7.18 -2.02 -4.62
CA THR A 155 -8.50 -2.41 -4.15
C THR A 155 -8.72 -2.04 -2.70
N GLY A 156 -9.92 -1.57 -2.36
CA GLY A 156 -10.35 -1.31 -0.99
C GLY A 156 -10.89 -2.54 -0.26
N CYS A 157 -11.14 -3.66 -0.98
CA CYS A 157 -11.61 -4.91 -0.36
C CYS A 157 -10.42 -5.78 0.05
N ARG A 158 -10.14 -5.84 1.35
CA ARG A 158 -9.01 -6.58 1.92
C ARG A 158 -9.37 -7.22 3.25
N ALA A 159 -8.71 -8.32 3.57
CA ALA A 159 -8.71 -8.87 4.91
C ALA A 159 -7.28 -9.04 5.42
N PHE A 160 -7.11 -8.88 6.73
CA PHE A 160 -5.81 -8.90 7.37
C PHE A 160 -5.83 -9.77 8.63
N SER A 161 -4.73 -10.45 8.88
CA SER A 161 -4.50 -11.11 10.16
C SER A 161 -4.12 -10.09 11.25
N ARG A 162 -4.29 -10.47 12.50
CA ARG A 162 -3.80 -9.69 13.64
C ARG A 162 -2.28 -9.43 13.53
N ARG A 163 -1.53 -10.43 13.06
CA ARG A 163 -0.08 -10.32 12.86
C ARG A 163 0.27 -9.20 11.88
N PHE A 164 -0.43 -9.13 10.75
CA PHE A 164 -0.26 -8.04 9.79
C PHE A 164 -0.57 -6.69 10.44
N VAL A 165 -1.77 -6.54 11.02
CA VAL A 165 -2.27 -5.26 11.56
C VAL A 165 -1.35 -4.71 12.65
N LYS A 166 -0.92 -5.55 13.59
CA LYS A 166 -0.06 -5.11 14.71
C LYS A 166 1.40 -4.88 14.32
N SER A 167 1.80 -5.32 13.13
CA SER A 167 3.16 -5.12 12.60
C SER A 167 3.26 -4.03 11.52
N PHE A 168 2.13 -3.52 11.03
CA PHE A 168 2.09 -2.53 9.96
C PHE A 168 2.12 -1.09 10.49
N PRO A 169 3.23 -0.36 10.29
CA PRO A 169 3.31 1.06 10.63
C PRO A 169 2.62 1.89 9.55
N VAL A 170 1.41 2.38 9.79
CA VAL A 170 0.68 3.24 8.85
C VAL A 170 1.36 4.61 8.78
N LEU A 171 2.02 4.92 7.67
CA LEU A 171 2.74 6.19 7.45
C LEU A 171 2.01 7.11 6.48
N SER A 172 1.32 6.57 5.49
CA SER A 172 0.55 7.34 4.51
C SER A 172 -0.71 7.94 5.13
N ALA A 173 -1.06 9.15 4.70
CA ALA A 173 -2.27 9.81 5.15
C ALA A 173 -3.46 9.64 4.17
N GLY A 174 -3.19 9.36 2.89
CA GLY A 174 -4.17 9.34 1.79
C GLY A 174 -4.46 7.96 1.22
N PHE A 175 -4.85 7.94 -0.06
CA PHE A 175 -5.21 6.72 -0.80
C PHE A 175 -4.00 5.85 -1.17
N GLU A 176 -2.79 6.34 -1.00
CA GLU A 176 -1.58 5.55 -1.16
C GLU A 176 -1.45 4.41 -0.14
N ILE A 177 -2.33 4.37 0.86
CA ILE A 177 -2.34 3.36 1.92
C ILE A 177 -2.50 1.93 1.38
N GLU A 178 -3.30 1.70 0.34
CA GLU A 178 -3.45 0.37 -0.27
C GLU A 178 -2.13 -0.13 -0.86
N THR A 179 -1.41 0.80 -1.50
CA THR A 179 -0.07 0.51 -2.05
C THR A 179 0.92 0.23 -0.92
N GLU A 180 0.90 1.03 0.15
CA GLU A 180 1.78 0.87 1.30
C GLU A 180 1.57 -0.48 2.00
N MET A 181 0.32 -0.91 2.21
CA MET A 181 -0.01 -2.22 2.76
C MET A 181 0.54 -3.36 1.91
N THR A 182 0.38 -3.26 0.58
CA THR A 182 0.90 -4.28 -0.34
C THR A 182 2.43 -4.35 -0.31
N VAL A 183 3.09 -3.20 -0.36
CA VAL A 183 4.55 -3.10 -0.32
C VAL A 183 5.09 -3.61 1.01
N HIS A 184 4.45 -3.29 2.13
CA HIS A 184 4.82 -3.82 3.45
C HIS A 184 4.76 -5.35 3.48
N ALA A 185 3.64 -5.94 3.02
CA ALA A 185 3.49 -7.39 2.98
C ALA A 185 4.59 -8.04 2.12
N LEU A 186 4.90 -7.48 0.95
CA LEU A 186 5.94 -7.98 0.06
C LEU A 186 7.36 -7.84 0.67
N ASP A 187 7.67 -6.69 1.27
CA ASP A 187 8.98 -6.46 1.91
C ASP A 187 9.20 -7.37 3.11
N LYS A 188 8.16 -7.62 3.91
CA LYS A 188 8.22 -8.48 5.09
C LYS A 188 7.97 -9.95 4.79
N ASN A 189 7.81 -10.31 3.50
CA ASN A 189 7.53 -11.67 3.07
C ASN A 189 6.32 -12.30 3.77
N LEU A 190 5.30 -11.48 4.05
CA LEU A 190 4.03 -11.94 4.60
C LEU A 190 3.20 -12.62 3.50
N ALA A 191 2.45 -13.65 3.87
CA ALA A 191 1.65 -14.41 2.92
C ALA A 191 0.52 -13.55 2.34
N ILE A 192 0.55 -13.30 1.02
CA ILE A 192 -0.51 -12.62 0.27
C ILE A 192 -1.29 -13.66 -0.53
N ARG A 193 -2.62 -13.55 -0.53
CA ARG A 193 -3.52 -14.30 -1.41
C ARG A 193 -4.51 -13.37 -2.07
N GLU A 194 -4.87 -13.67 -3.29
CA GLU A 194 -5.86 -12.91 -4.07
C GLU A 194 -6.95 -13.84 -4.55
N ILE A 195 -8.19 -13.39 -4.48
CA ILE A 195 -9.32 -14.05 -5.12
C ILE A 195 -10.09 -13.06 -5.98
N PRO A 196 -10.59 -13.47 -7.14
CA PRO A 196 -11.48 -12.63 -7.94
C PRO A 196 -12.75 -12.30 -7.16
N ILE A 197 -13.13 -11.02 -7.18
CA ILE A 197 -14.37 -10.54 -6.57
C ILE A 197 -15.19 -9.78 -7.61
N SER A 198 -16.50 -9.72 -7.38
CA SER A 198 -17.39 -8.89 -8.17
C SER A 198 -17.16 -7.41 -7.85
N TYR A 199 -17.44 -6.54 -8.81
CA TYR A 199 -17.39 -5.10 -8.62
C TYR A 199 -18.72 -4.51 -9.08
N ARG A 200 -19.40 -3.75 -8.21
CA ARG A 200 -20.64 -3.06 -8.51
C ARG A 200 -20.33 -1.65 -8.99
N ASP A 201 -21.10 -1.15 -9.95
CA ASP A 201 -21.03 0.27 -10.29
C ASP A 201 -21.50 1.13 -9.09
N ARG A 202 -20.90 2.28 -8.94
CA ARG A 202 -21.32 3.25 -7.92
C ARG A 202 -22.75 3.70 -8.16
N MET A 203 -23.50 3.88 -7.08
CA MET A 203 -24.84 4.47 -7.15
C MET A 203 -24.82 5.83 -7.84
N GLU A 204 -25.85 6.12 -8.63
CA GLU A 204 -26.04 7.46 -9.21
C GLU A 204 -26.07 8.52 -8.11
N GLY A 205 -25.26 9.56 -8.25
CA GLY A 205 -25.08 10.62 -7.24
C GLY A 205 -23.86 10.46 -6.33
N SER A 206 -23.24 9.28 -6.23
CA SER A 206 -21.97 9.10 -5.52
C SER A 206 -20.79 9.56 -6.38
N VAL A 207 -20.03 10.56 -5.92
CA VAL A 207 -18.92 11.15 -6.68
C VAL A 207 -17.59 10.51 -6.27
N SER A 208 -16.82 10.07 -7.27
CA SER A 208 -15.45 9.61 -7.01
C SER A 208 -14.58 10.74 -6.46
N LYS A 209 -13.98 10.55 -5.31
CA LYS A 209 -13.13 11.52 -4.61
C LYS A 209 -11.69 11.55 -5.14
N LEU A 210 -11.38 10.72 -6.17
CA LEU A 210 -10.07 10.67 -6.82
C LEU A 210 -9.98 11.68 -7.96
N ASN A 211 -8.94 12.52 -7.91
CA ASN A 211 -8.62 13.49 -8.97
C ASN A 211 -7.49 12.92 -9.85
N THR A 212 -7.83 12.53 -11.09
CA THR A 212 -6.99 11.74 -12.00
C THR A 212 -5.59 12.33 -12.25
N PHE A 213 -5.46 13.64 -12.43
CA PHE A 213 -4.15 14.27 -12.72
C PHE A 213 -3.29 14.50 -11.47
N SER A 214 -3.89 15.06 -10.41
CA SER A 214 -3.19 15.29 -9.14
C SER A 214 -2.76 13.98 -8.48
N ASP A 215 -3.64 12.99 -8.50
CA ASP A 215 -3.38 11.70 -7.88
C ASP A 215 -2.42 10.85 -8.72
N GLY A 216 -2.45 10.97 -10.06
CA GLY A 216 -1.46 10.35 -10.95
C GLY A 216 -0.03 10.82 -10.65
N PHE A 217 0.17 12.12 -10.41
CA PHE A 217 1.48 12.65 -10.04
C PHE A 217 1.92 12.19 -8.64
N LYS A 218 1.01 12.17 -7.67
CA LYS A 218 1.28 11.62 -6.34
C LYS A 218 1.69 10.14 -6.40
N VAL A 219 1.03 9.38 -7.24
CA VAL A 219 1.37 7.97 -7.48
C VAL A 219 2.80 7.84 -8.01
N LEU A 220 3.23 8.63 -8.99
CA LEU A 220 4.60 8.61 -9.49
C LEU A 220 5.62 8.96 -8.41
N ILE A 221 5.35 9.97 -7.59
CA ILE A 221 6.19 10.32 -6.44
C ILE A 221 6.26 9.16 -5.45
N THR A 222 5.13 8.55 -5.14
CA THR A 222 5.06 7.40 -4.23
C THR A 222 5.88 6.22 -4.76
N ILE A 223 5.78 5.91 -6.05
CA ILE A 223 6.59 4.88 -6.71
C ILE A 223 8.09 5.16 -6.56
N PHE A 224 8.51 6.40 -6.87
CA PHE A 224 9.91 6.82 -6.77
C PHE A 224 10.41 6.71 -5.33
N ARG A 225 9.59 7.15 -4.37
CA ARG A 225 9.84 7.04 -2.94
C ARG A 225 9.99 5.58 -2.51
N LEU A 226 9.04 4.72 -2.89
CA LEU A 226 9.06 3.29 -2.56
C LEU A 226 10.30 2.60 -3.16
N PHE A 227 10.66 2.91 -4.42
CA PHE A 227 11.85 2.35 -5.04
C PHE A 227 13.12 2.74 -4.28
N ARG A 228 13.24 4.01 -3.89
CA ARG A 228 14.37 4.50 -3.08
C ARG A 228 14.43 3.83 -1.70
N GLU A 229 13.29 3.63 -1.04
CA GLU A 229 13.22 3.10 0.32
C GLU A 229 13.41 1.58 0.38
N TYR A 230 12.79 0.85 -0.55
CA TYR A 230 12.76 -0.62 -0.52
C TYR A 230 13.82 -1.30 -1.39
N LYS A 231 14.42 -0.61 -2.34
CA LYS A 231 15.52 -1.12 -3.18
C LYS A 231 16.64 -0.08 -3.31
N PRO A 232 17.19 0.42 -2.20
CA PRO A 232 18.15 1.53 -2.22
C PRO A 232 19.39 1.21 -3.02
N LEU A 233 19.95 0.00 -2.93
CA LEU A 233 21.14 -0.37 -3.71
C LEU A 233 20.87 -0.31 -5.23
N GLN A 234 19.70 -0.77 -5.69
CA GLN A 234 19.35 -0.71 -7.11
C GLN A 234 19.10 0.74 -7.56
N PHE A 235 18.42 1.54 -6.73
CA PHE A 235 18.12 2.93 -7.01
C PHE A 235 19.41 3.77 -7.12
N PHE A 236 20.20 3.79 -6.06
CA PHE A 236 21.44 4.56 -6.03
C PHE A 236 22.54 3.96 -6.93
N GLY A 237 22.53 2.64 -7.12
CA GLY A 237 23.43 1.95 -8.04
C GLY A 237 23.18 2.34 -9.51
N LEU A 238 21.91 2.42 -9.93
CA LEU A 238 21.55 2.92 -11.26
C LEU A 238 21.98 4.37 -11.46
N PHE A 239 21.72 5.22 -10.45
CA PHE A 239 22.14 6.62 -10.50
C PHE A 239 23.68 6.74 -10.54
N ALA A 240 24.40 5.96 -9.74
CA ALA A 240 25.86 5.88 -9.76
C ALA A 240 26.40 5.42 -11.12
N LEU A 241 25.77 4.43 -11.75
CA LEU A 241 26.13 3.95 -13.09
C LEU A 241 25.98 5.05 -14.14
N ILE A 242 24.87 5.80 -14.13
CA ILE A 242 24.63 6.93 -15.04
C ILE A 242 25.72 7.99 -14.87
N LEU A 243 26.04 8.37 -13.63
CA LEU A 243 27.09 9.34 -13.34
C LEU A 243 28.49 8.84 -13.77
N ALA A 244 28.77 7.56 -13.54
CA ALA A 244 30.05 6.96 -13.94
C ALA A 244 30.18 6.93 -15.46
N LEU A 245 29.13 6.56 -16.19
CA LEU A 245 29.15 6.61 -17.66
C LEU A 245 29.31 8.05 -18.18
N PHE A 246 28.60 9.01 -17.58
CA PHE A 246 28.76 10.42 -17.90
C PHE A 246 30.19 10.91 -17.66
N ALA A 247 30.81 10.57 -16.52
CA ALA A 247 32.16 10.86 -16.20
C ALA A 247 33.13 10.25 -17.23
N ALA A 248 32.92 8.98 -17.62
CA ALA A 248 33.74 8.29 -18.61
C ALA A 248 33.68 8.95 -20.00
N VAL A 249 32.46 9.32 -20.44
CA VAL A 249 32.28 10.02 -21.74
C VAL A 249 33.02 11.36 -21.78
N LEU A 250 33.06 12.10 -20.69
CA LEU A 250 33.80 13.35 -20.59
C LEU A 250 35.32 13.13 -20.45
N PHE A 251 35.73 12.11 -19.72
CA PHE A 251 37.11 11.83 -19.39
C PHE A 251 37.90 11.22 -20.56
N LEU A 252 37.32 10.25 -21.29
CA LEU A 252 37.99 9.51 -22.35
C LEU A 252 38.60 10.42 -23.44
N PRO A 253 37.90 11.45 -23.99
CA PRO A 253 38.50 12.35 -24.96
C PRO A 253 39.68 13.14 -24.41
N VAL A 254 39.66 13.54 -23.14
CA VAL A 254 40.74 14.26 -22.47
C VAL A 254 41.95 13.34 -22.32
N LEU A 255 41.72 12.10 -21.91
CA LEU A 255 42.77 11.10 -21.75
C LEU A 255 43.45 10.75 -23.09
N ILE A 256 42.68 10.53 -24.15
CA ILE A 256 43.20 10.25 -25.49
C ILE A 256 44.04 11.42 -26.01
N TYR A 257 43.58 12.65 -25.81
CA TYR A 257 44.33 13.84 -26.21
C TYR A 257 45.63 13.96 -25.43
N TYR A 258 45.62 13.71 -24.12
CA TYR A 258 46.80 13.70 -23.26
C TYR A 258 47.84 12.70 -23.75
N PHE A 259 47.48 11.47 -24.09
CA PHE A 259 48.41 10.46 -24.60
C PHE A 259 49.03 10.83 -25.96
N ARG A 260 48.34 11.66 -26.76
CA ARG A 260 48.85 12.10 -28.07
C ARG A 260 49.75 13.33 -27.99
N THR A 261 49.51 14.24 -27.05
CA THR A 261 50.13 15.57 -27.05
C THR A 261 50.88 15.91 -25.76
N GLY A 262 50.66 15.14 -24.67
CA GLY A 262 51.18 15.46 -23.34
C GLY A 262 50.47 16.66 -22.65
N LEU A 263 49.43 17.22 -23.28
CA LEU A 263 48.76 18.43 -22.80
C LEU A 263 47.30 18.17 -22.42
N VAL A 264 46.75 18.97 -21.49
CA VAL A 264 45.36 18.91 -21.04
C VAL A 264 44.63 20.23 -21.34
N PRO A 265 44.27 20.52 -22.59
CA PRO A 265 43.68 21.82 -22.98
C PRO A 265 42.25 22.00 -22.47
N ARG A 266 41.53 20.91 -22.19
CA ARG A 266 40.12 20.93 -21.67
C ARG A 266 40.10 20.71 -20.15
N PHE A 267 40.82 21.52 -19.39
CA PHE A 267 40.92 21.39 -17.94
C PHE A 267 39.58 21.49 -17.22
N PRO A 268 38.62 22.39 -17.59
CA PRO A 268 37.28 22.39 -16.98
C PRO A 268 36.50 21.06 -17.16
N THR A 269 36.64 20.44 -18.35
CA THR A 269 36.03 19.15 -18.64
C THR A 269 36.58 18.04 -17.76
N LEU A 270 37.90 18.06 -17.52
CA LEU A 270 38.57 17.12 -16.60
C LEU A 270 38.01 17.27 -15.18
N ILE A 271 37.86 18.51 -14.66
CA ILE A 271 37.31 18.76 -13.34
C ILE A 271 35.89 18.22 -13.23
N VAL A 272 35.03 18.51 -14.21
CA VAL A 272 33.64 18.02 -14.21
C VAL A 272 33.60 16.49 -14.25
N SER A 273 34.44 15.85 -15.04
CA SER A 273 34.49 14.38 -15.10
C SER A 273 34.93 13.75 -13.77
N CYS A 274 36.00 14.30 -13.15
CA CYS A 274 36.47 13.82 -11.84
C CYS A 274 35.37 14.01 -10.74
N PHE A 275 34.76 15.18 -10.72
CA PHE A 275 33.69 15.44 -9.78
C PHE A 275 32.49 14.49 -9.95
N SER A 276 32.08 14.24 -11.20
CA SER A 276 31.02 13.27 -11.52
C SER A 276 31.39 11.86 -11.09
N ALA A 277 32.64 11.43 -11.24
CA ALA A 277 33.15 10.14 -10.78
C ALA A 277 33.08 10.02 -9.24
N VAL A 278 33.47 11.08 -8.52
CA VAL A 278 33.34 11.13 -7.05
C VAL A 278 31.86 11.06 -6.63
N CYS A 279 30.97 11.79 -7.29
CA CYS A 279 29.53 11.72 -7.04
C CYS A 279 28.97 10.32 -7.31
N ALA A 280 29.44 9.63 -8.35
CA ALA A 280 29.06 8.25 -8.63
C ALA A 280 29.47 7.31 -7.48
N LEU A 281 30.70 7.42 -6.99
CA LEU A 281 31.20 6.62 -5.86
C LEU A 281 30.41 6.89 -4.58
N LEU A 282 30.13 8.15 -4.27
CA LEU A 282 29.33 8.54 -3.11
C LEU A 282 27.90 8.00 -3.21
N SER A 283 27.29 8.10 -4.38
CA SER A 283 25.95 7.55 -4.61
C SER A 283 25.91 6.04 -4.39
N PHE A 284 26.88 5.31 -4.93
CA PHE A 284 26.99 3.86 -4.74
C PHE A 284 27.17 3.49 -3.26
N SER A 285 28.03 4.21 -2.54
CA SER A 285 28.25 4.02 -1.11
C SER A 285 27.00 4.29 -0.29
N CYS A 286 26.24 5.33 -0.61
CA CYS A 286 24.93 5.59 0.01
C CYS A 286 23.98 4.41 -0.23
N GLY A 287 23.93 3.87 -1.45
CA GLY A 287 23.12 2.69 -1.77
C GLY A 287 23.47 1.48 -0.91
N LEU A 288 24.76 1.18 -0.72
CA LEU A 288 25.23 0.08 0.12
C LEU A 288 24.84 0.27 1.60
N ILE A 289 25.02 1.48 2.13
CA ILE A 289 24.69 1.79 3.53
C ILE A 289 23.19 1.63 3.77
N LEU A 290 22.36 2.21 2.90
CA LEU A 290 20.92 2.14 3.04
C LEU A 290 20.38 0.71 2.86
N ASP A 291 20.97 -0.09 1.96
CA ASP A 291 20.58 -1.51 1.83
C ASP A 291 20.95 -2.33 3.07
N SER A 292 22.12 -2.07 3.66
CA SER A 292 22.51 -2.68 4.93
C SER A 292 21.57 -2.33 6.08
N ILE A 293 21.13 -1.07 6.17
CA ILE A 293 20.14 -0.61 7.15
C ILE A 293 18.82 -1.34 6.92
N ARG A 294 18.34 -1.45 5.67
CA ARG A 294 17.12 -2.16 5.32
C ARG A 294 17.16 -3.63 5.76
N VAL A 295 18.27 -4.32 5.50
CA VAL A 295 18.45 -5.72 5.93
C VAL A 295 18.39 -5.84 7.46
N LYS A 296 19.01 -4.91 8.20
CA LYS A 296 18.95 -4.88 9.66
C LYS A 296 17.53 -4.63 10.18
N HIS A 297 16.78 -3.71 9.57
CA HIS A 297 15.37 -3.49 9.90
C HIS A 297 14.53 -4.75 9.69
N ARG A 298 14.76 -5.50 8.60
CA ARG A 298 14.06 -6.76 8.37
C ARG A 298 14.40 -7.82 9.43
N GLN A 299 15.67 -7.94 9.81
CA GLN A 299 16.08 -8.84 10.89
C GLN A 299 15.41 -8.49 12.23
N LEU A 300 15.37 -7.19 12.59
CA LEU A 300 14.69 -6.72 13.80
C LEU A 300 13.19 -7.00 13.77
N PHE A 301 12.55 -6.84 12.62
CA PHE A 301 11.14 -7.16 12.43
C PHE A 301 10.85 -8.63 12.69
N GLU A 302 11.63 -9.55 12.14
CA GLU A 302 11.48 -11.00 12.39
C GLU A 302 11.65 -11.33 13.88
N LEU A 303 12.65 -10.74 14.55
CA LEU A 303 12.84 -10.93 15.99
C LEU A 303 11.64 -10.40 16.79
N TYR A 304 11.08 -9.27 16.41
CA TYR A 304 9.90 -8.71 17.06
C TYR A 304 8.68 -9.62 16.92
N LEU A 305 8.46 -10.20 15.73
CA LEU A 305 7.38 -11.16 15.51
C LEU A 305 7.53 -12.41 16.40
N HIS A 306 8.74 -12.95 16.52
CA HIS A 306 9.00 -14.09 17.41
C HIS A 306 8.71 -13.76 18.88
N LEU A 307 9.01 -12.56 19.34
CA LEU A 307 8.71 -12.14 20.70
C LEU A 307 7.19 -12.03 20.95
N GLN A 308 6.44 -11.51 19.99
CA GLN A 308 4.97 -11.44 20.09
C GLN A 308 4.32 -12.84 20.15
N GLU A 309 4.79 -13.78 19.33
CA GLU A 309 4.27 -15.15 19.31
C GLU A 309 4.57 -15.89 20.63
N LYS A 310 5.72 -15.60 21.24
CA LYS A 310 6.09 -16.20 22.55
C LYS A 310 5.23 -15.64 23.68
N GLY A 311 5.00 -14.33 23.73
CA GLY A 311 4.14 -13.70 24.74
C GLY A 311 2.71 -14.26 24.72
N LYS A 312 2.15 -14.53 23.52
CA LYS A 312 0.83 -15.17 23.40
C LYS A 312 0.76 -16.60 23.94
N LYS A 313 1.86 -17.36 23.85
CA LYS A 313 1.93 -18.74 24.39
C LYS A 313 2.07 -18.78 25.91
N ASP A 314 2.58 -17.72 26.50
CA ASP A 314 2.76 -17.64 27.95
C ASP A 314 1.51 -17.10 28.68
N GLU A 315 0.56 -16.49 27.95
CA GLU A 315 -0.73 -15.94 28.46
C GLU A 315 -1.93 -16.90 28.28
N GLY A 316 -1.82 -17.97 27.53
CA GLY A 316 -2.87 -18.97 27.24
C GLY A 316 -2.58 -20.32 27.90
#